data_7bca71cdde80b44096280bbfd3fa9ec7
#
_entry.id   7bca71cdde80b44096280bbfd3fa9ec7
#
_cell.length_a   1.000
_cell.length_b   1.000
_cell.length_c   1.000
_cell.angle_alpha   90.00
_cell.angle_beta   90.00
_cell.angle_gamma   90.00
#
_symmetry.space_group_name_H-M   'P 1'
#
loop_
_entity.id
_entity.type
_entity.pdbx_description
1 polymer ?
#
loop_
_entity_poly.entity_id
_entity_poly.type
_entity_poly.pdbx_seq_one_letter_code
_entity_poly.pdbx_strand_id
1 'polypeptide(L)'
;MLFTDSPAIAIQDLADHETVILDTANTEGINLTVKIGLARDEVGLQLLSQFPPLGLVNVALKNVVVTPALRLWLIFHTLEIVYRDSYHNQLNDRYKAKWDEYKDLSTFASGLLFQIGIGTVVDPIPQADHPLLGLAAGALTPAKYFVQVSWKNLTGEEGRPSELTALDVRSGNTLVVRATHPPAHAVSWNVYAGTVPDGLSLQNVSPIAVGSSWTAPGSELIASGSAPGDGQEPTFLSPAPRILLRG
;
A
#
# COMPACT_ATOMS: atom_id res chain seq x y z
N MET A 1 4.38 -0.31 2.13
CA MET A 1 2.98 -0.60 2.53
C MET A 1 2.83 -2.06 2.92
N LEU A 2 1.92 -2.40 3.84
CA LEU A 2 1.62 -3.80 4.18
C LEU A 2 0.68 -4.43 3.14
N PHE A 3 0.76 -5.76 3.01
CA PHE A 3 -0.10 -6.53 2.10
C PHE A 3 -1.60 -6.40 2.46
N THR A 4 -1.91 -6.14 3.72
CA THR A 4 -3.28 -5.97 4.24
C THR A 4 -3.82 -4.54 4.13
N ASP A 5 -3.00 -3.58 3.74
CA ASP A 5 -3.43 -2.19 3.50
C ASP A 5 -4.38 -2.09 2.28
N SER A 6 -4.61 -0.91 1.77
CA SER A 6 -5.34 -0.69 0.51
C SER A 6 -4.71 -1.48 -0.64
N PRO A 7 -5.40 -1.69 -1.77
CA PRO A 7 -4.90 -2.51 -2.87
C PRO A 7 -3.45 -2.19 -3.23
N ALA A 8 -2.59 -3.22 -3.29
CA ALA A 8 -1.17 -3.10 -3.59
C ALA A 8 -0.90 -2.68 -5.04
N ILE A 9 -1.89 -2.89 -5.92
CA ILE A 9 -1.85 -2.53 -7.34
C ILE A 9 -3.16 -1.83 -7.72
N ALA A 10 -3.07 -0.92 -8.69
CA ALA A 10 -4.19 -0.21 -9.27
C ALA A 10 -4.46 -0.68 -10.72
N ILE A 11 -5.59 -0.29 -11.28
CA ILE A 11 -5.92 -0.57 -12.69
C ILE A 11 -4.86 0.02 -13.63
N GLN A 12 -4.27 1.17 -13.28
CA GLN A 12 -3.20 1.77 -14.06
C GLN A 12 -1.96 0.88 -14.14
N ASP A 13 -1.61 0.18 -13.07
CA ASP A 13 -0.48 -0.78 -13.07
C ASP A 13 -0.70 -1.91 -14.08
N LEU A 14 -1.95 -2.37 -14.25
CA LEU A 14 -2.29 -3.36 -15.27
C LEU A 14 -2.15 -2.77 -16.68
N ALA A 15 -2.61 -1.53 -16.88
CA ALA A 15 -2.54 -0.84 -18.18
C ALA A 15 -1.09 -0.51 -18.59
N ASP A 16 -0.21 -0.24 -17.64
CA ASP A 16 1.22 -0.02 -17.88
C ASP A 16 1.93 -1.30 -18.40
N HIS A 17 1.44 -2.48 -18.01
CA HIS A 17 1.97 -3.77 -18.47
C HIS A 17 1.22 -4.35 -19.68
N GLU A 18 -0.06 -4.02 -19.84
CA GLU A 18 -0.92 -4.50 -20.93
C GLU A 18 -1.84 -3.38 -21.41
N THR A 19 -1.42 -2.67 -22.45
CA THR A 19 -2.07 -1.46 -22.93
C THR A 19 -3.53 -1.64 -23.39
N VAL A 20 -3.90 -2.86 -23.80
CA VAL A 20 -5.26 -3.16 -24.26
C VAL A 20 -6.16 -3.74 -23.17
N ILE A 21 -5.70 -3.79 -21.91
CA ILE A 21 -6.43 -4.44 -20.82
C ILE A 21 -7.78 -3.79 -20.54
N LEU A 22 -7.88 -2.46 -20.64
CA LEU A 22 -9.12 -1.73 -20.42
C LEU A 22 -10.17 -2.07 -21.49
N ASP A 23 -9.75 -2.12 -22.75
CA ASP A 23 -10.62 -2.49 -23.87
C ASP A 23 -11.07 -3.94 -23.76
N THR A 24 -10.16 -4.85 -23.42
CA THR A 24 -10.47 -6.26 -23.19
C THR A 24 -11.48 -6.42 -22.08
N ALA A 25 -11.23 -5.79 -20.91
CA ALA A 25 -12.13 -5.87 -19.77
C ALA A 25 -13.53 -5.32 -20.08
N ASN A 26 -13.60 -4.20 -20.78
CA ASN A 26 -14.87 -3.59 -21.20
C ASN A 26 -15.62 -4.47 -22.20
N THR A 27 -14.93 -5.03 -23.20
CA THR A 27 -15.53 -5.92 -24.22
C THR A 27 -16.09 -7.21 -23.60
N GLU A 28 -15.35 -7.80 -22.66
CA GLU A 28 -15.71 -9.07 -22.01
C GLU A 28 -16.57 -8.89 -20.76
N GLY A 29 -16.89 -7.65 -20.36
CA GLY A 29 -17.68 -7.36 -19.16
C GLY A 29 -16.95 -7.72 -17.85
N ILE A 30 -15.62 -7.66 -17.83
CA ILE A 30 -14.78 -8.05 -16.69
C ILE A 30 -14.54 -6.83 -15.79
N ASN A 31 -14.84 -6.98 -14.49
CA ASN A 31 -14.51 -5.96 -13.49
C ASN A 31 -13.07 -6.15 -12.99
N LEU A 32 -12.16 -5.28 -13.43
CA LEU A 32 -10.73 -5.34 -13.06
C LEU A 32 -10.49 -5.20 -11.55
N THR A 33 -11.25 -4.35 -10.85
CA THR A 33 -11.12 -4.21 -9.40
C THR A 33 -11.42 -5.51 -8.66
N VAL A 34 -12.45 -6.25 -9.11
CA VAL A 34 -12.77 -7.57 -8.55
C VAL A 34 -11.64 -8.57 -8.84
N LYS A 35 -11.05 -8.54 -10.05
CA LYS A 35 -9.94 -9.43 -10.40
C LYS A 35 -8.66 -9.13 -9.63
N ILE A 36 -8.36 -7.86 -9.37
CA ILE A 36 -7.27 -7.46 -8.46
C ILE A 36 -7.50 -8.04 -7.05
N GLY A 37 -8.73 -7.98 -6.54
CA GLY A 37 -9.08 -8.58 -5.24
C GLY A 37 -8.87 -10.08 -5.21
N LEU A 38 -9.34 -10.81 -6.23
CA LEU A 38 -9.17 -12.27 -6.35
C LEU A 38 -7.69 -12.66 -6.44
N ALA A 39 -6.91 -11.96 -7.28
CA ALA A 39 -5.48 -12.19 -7.39
C ALA A 39 -4.76 -12.00 -6.05
N ARG A 40 -5.11 -10.94 -5.31
CA ARG A 40 -4.58 -10.68 -3.97
C ARG A 40 -4.90 -11.83 -3.00
N ASP A 41 -6.13 -12.31 -3.00
CA ASP A 41 -6.55 -13.40 -2.12
C ASP A 41 -5.80 -14.71 -2.46
N GLU A 42 -5.69 -15.07 -3.75
CA GLU A 42 -4.95 -16.24 -4.21
C GLU A 42 -3.45 -16.16 -3.88
N VAL A 43 -2.82 -15.00 -4.13
CA VAL A 43 -1.42 -14.74 -3.75
C VAL A 43 -1.25 -14.79 -2.22
N GLY A 44 -2.19 -14.24 -1.46
CA GLY A 44 -2.20 -14.31 0.00
C GLY A 44 -2.20 -15.75 0.52
N LEU A 45 -3.01 -16.64 -0.06
CA LEU A 45 -3.02 -18.05 0.28
C LEU A 45 -1.69 -18.75 -0.05
N GLN A 46 -1.09 -18.42 -1.19
CA GLN A 46 0.23 -18.94 -1.57
C GLN A 46 1.32 -18.48 -0.60
N LEU A 47 1.34 -17.19 -0.20
CA LEU A 47 2.26 -16.68 0.82
C LEU A 47 2.09 -17.42 2.15
N LEU A 48 0.85 -17.58 2.63
CA LEU A 48 0.57 -18.32 3.87
C LEU A 48 1.07 -19.77 3.81
N SER A 49 1.00 -20.42 2.66
CA SER A 49 1.48 -21.79 2.49
C SER A 49 3.01 -21.92 2.63
N GLN A 50 3.74 -20.83 2.39
CA GLN A 50 5.21 -20.80 2.49
C GLN A 50 5.72 -20.49 3.90
N PHE A 51 4.92 -19.93 4.80
CA PHE A 51 5.38 -19.55 6.13
C PHE A 51 5.80 -20.76 7.01
N PRO A 52 5.03 -21.86 7.11
CA PRO A 52 5.44 -23.01 7.93
C PRO A 52 6.76 -23.64 7.50
N PRO A 53 7.01 -23.91 6.19
CA PRO A 53 8.31 -24.40 5.71
C PRO A 53 9.48 -23.48 6.02
N LEU A 54 9.25 -22.17 6.16
CA LEU A 54 10.25 -21.17 6.52
C LEU A 54 10.45 -21.04 8.05
N GLY A 55 9.72 -21.81 8.85
CA GLY A 55 9.76 -21.70 10.32
C GLY A 55 9.03 -20.47 10.89
N LEU A 56 8.21 -19.80 10.07
CA LEU A 56 7.51 -18.56 10.41
C LEU A 56 6.14 -18.85 11.03
N VAL A 57 6.12 -19.45 12.22
CA VAL A 57 4.88 -19.90 12.90
C VAL A 57 4.02 -18.72 13.39
N ASN A 58 4.62 -17.54 13.59
CA ASN A 58 3.94 -16.35 14.12
C ASN A 58 3.78 -15.22 13.10
N VAL A 59 4.11 -15.45 11.82
CA VAL A 59 3.96 -14.47 10.74
C VAL A 59 2.59 -14.65 10.09
N ALA A 60 1.90 -13.55 9.88
CA ALA A 60 0.62 -13.50 9.19
C ALA A 60 0.71 -12.51 8.00
N LEU A 61 -0.30 -12.47 7.15
CA LEU A 61 -0.32 -11.54 6.01
C LEU A 61 -0.17 -10.06 6.42
N LYS A 62 -0.61 -9.70 7.62
CA LYS A 62 -0.42 -8.35 8.16
C LYS A 62 1.05 -7.96 8.38
N ASN A 63 1.95 -8.95 8.48
CA ASN A 63 3.39 -8.70 8.62
C ASN A 63 4.10 -8.59 7.27
N VAL A 64 3.43 -8.93 6.17
CA VAL A 64 4.03 -8.92 4.83
C VAL A 64 4.04 -7.50 4.27
N VAL A 65 5.20 -7.07 3.79
CA VAL A 65 5.38 -5.79 3.07
C VAL A 65 5.33 -6.03 1.57
N VAL A 66 4.60 -5.20 0.87
CA VAL A 66 4.52 -5.24 -0.60
C VAL A 66 5.83 -4.71 -1.18
N THR A 67 6.69 -5.65 -1.59
CA THR A 67 7.94 -5.36 -2.29
C THR A 67 7.71 -5.27 -3.80
N PRO A 68 8.66 -4.73 -4.59
CA PRO A 68 8.53 -4.70 -6.05
C PRO A 68 8.29 -6.09 -6.67
N ALA A 69 8.93 -7.14 -6.16
CA ALA A 69 8.72 -8.51 -6.64
C ALA A 69 7.30 -9.02 -6.35
N LEU A 70 6.76 -8.74 -5.16
CA LEU A 70 5.39 -9.10 -4.81
C LEU A 70 4.37 -8.29 -5.63
N ARG A 71 4.62 -7.00 -5.86
CA ARG A 71 3.77 -6.17 -6.72
C ARG A 71 3.74 -6.68 -8.16
N LEU A 72 4.88 -7.05 -8.71
CA LEU A 72 4.98 -7.62 -10.05
C LEU A 72 4.19 -8.94 -10.16
N TRP A 73 4.29 -9.81 -9.15
CA TRP A 73 3.51 -11.03 -9.11
C TRP A 73 2.01 -10.76 -9.09
N LEU A 74 1.54 -9.82 -8.26
CA LEU A 74 0.13 -9.41 -8.22
C LEU A 74 -0.37 -8.90 -9.57
N ILE A 75 0.44 -8.10 -10.28
CA ILE A 75 0.11 -7.58 -11.62
C ILE A 75 -0.07 -8.75 -12.60
N PHE A 76 0.94 -9.61 -12.75
CA PHE A 76 0.89 -10.68 -13.72
C PHE A 76 -0.17 -11.73 -13.38
N HIS A 77 -0.36 -12.04 -12.10
CA HIS A 77 -1.42 -12.96 -11.70
C HIS A 77 -2.82 -12.38 -11.95
N THR A 78 -3.00 -11.07 -11.76
CA THR A 78 -4.28 -10.41 -12.13
C THR A 78 -4.53 -10.50 -13.64
N LEU A 79 -3.53 -10.22 -14.47
CA LEU A 79 -3.63 -10.33 -15.93
C LEU A 79 -3.89 -11.78 -16.38
N GLU A 80 -3.25 -12.76 -15.76
CA GLU A 80 -3.53 -14.18 -15.96
C GLU A 80 -5.02 -14.49 -15.73
N ILE A 81 -5.58 -14.07 -14.60
CA ILE A 81 -6.99 -14.28 -14.25
C ILE A 81 -7.92 -13.62 -15.28
N VAL A 82 -7.63 -12.38 -15.68
CA VAL A 82 -8.43 -11.65 -16.66
C VAL A 82 -8.44 -12.35 -18.00
N TYR A 83 -7.29 -12.77 -18.54
CA TYR A 83 -7.21 -13.44 -19.83
C TYR A 83 -7.74 -14.88 -19.80
N ARG A 84 -7.63 -15.59 -18.66
CA ARG A 84 -8.29 -16.88 -18.44
C ARG A 84 -9.81 -16.73 -18.57
N ASP A 85 -10.39 -15.75 -17.92
CA ASP A 85 -11.83 -15.50 -17.97
C ASP A 85 -12.27 -15.07 -19.37
N SER A 86 -11.50 -14.17 -20.02
CA SER A 86 -11.77 -13.74 -21.40
C SER A 86 -11.76 -14.93 -22.39
N TYR A 87 -10.82 -15.87 -22.22
CA TYR A 87 -10.76 -17.09 -23.02
C TYR A 87 -11.99 -17.97 -22.79
N HIS A 88 -12.38 -18.21 -21.54
CA HIS A 88 -13.52 -19.05 -21.21
C HIS A 88 -14.86 -18.46 -21.66
N ASN A 89 -14.98 -17.13 -21.70
CA ASN A 89 -16.18 -16.47 -22.20
C ASN A 89 -16.39 -16.66 -23.70
N GLN A 90 -15.30 -16.62 -24.48
CA GLN A 90 -15.38 -16.56 -25.94
C GLN A 90 -14.78 -17.78 -26.65
N LEU A 91 -13.98 -18.62 -25.95
CA LEU A 91 -13.15 -19.68 -26.51
C LEU A 91 -12.27 -19.18 -27.67
N ASN A 92 -11.75 -17.96 -27.57
CA ASN A 92 -10.98 -17.29 -28.58
C ASN A 92 -9.48 -17.51 -28.37
N ASP A 93 -8.80 -18.12 -29.34
CA ASP A 93 -7.37 -18.45 -29.26
C ASP A 93 -6.46 -17.24 -29.03
N ARG A 94 -6.91 -16.03 -29.42
CA ARG A 94 -6.21 -14.80 -29.10
C ARG A 94 -6.03 -14.58 -27.59
N TYR A 95 -7.08 -14.86 -26.81
CA TYR A 95 -7.02 -14.75 -25.38
C TYR A 95 -6.24 -15.90 -24.74
N LYS A 96 -6.27 -17.08 -25.37
CA LYS A 96 -5.49 -18.21 -24.89
C LYS A 96 -3.99 -17.93 -24.92
N ALA A 97 -3.47 -17.36 -26.00
CA ALA A 97 -2.05 -17.02 -26.10
C ALA A 97 -1.62 -16.02 -25.02
N LYS A 98 -2.46 -15.00 -24.74
CA LYS A 98 -2.22 -14.03 -23.68
C LYS A 98 -2.33 -14.67 -22.28
N TRP A 99 -3.28 -15.55 -22.06
CA TRP A 99 -3.39 -16.30 -20.81
C TRP A 99 -2.14 -17.15 -20.54
N ASP A 100 -1.67 -17.91 -21.54
CA ASP A 100 -0.45 -18.72 -21.41
C ASP A 100 0.77 -17.83 -21.10
N GLU A 101 0.93 -16.67 -21.79
CA GLU A 101 1.99 -15.70 -21.55
C GLU A 101 1.97 -15.19 -20.09
N TYR A 102 0.82 -14.70 -19.60
CA TYR A 102 0.73 -14.14 -18.24
C TYR A 102 0.81 -15.20 -17.15
N LYS A 103 0.42 -16.44 -17.41
CA LYS A 103 0.65 -17.57 -16.53
C LYS A 103 2.15 -17.85 -16.33
N ASP A 104 2.93 -17.82 -17.41
CA ASP A 104 4.38 -18.00 -17.34
C ASP A 104 5.05 -16.82 -16.62
N LEU A 105 4.63 -15.58 -16.90
CA LEU A 105 5.12 -14.38 -16.21
C LEU A 105 4.75 -14.37 -14.72
N SER A 106 3.55 -14.81 -14.35
CA SER A 106 3.11 -14.96 -12.96
C SER A 106 3.96 -15.99 -12.23
N THR A 107 4.24 -17.13 -12.87
CA THR A 107 5.12 -18.17 -12.33
C THR A 107 6.55 -17.66 -12.15
N PHE A 108 7.09 -16.94 -13.12
CA PHE A 108 8.40 -16.30 -13.02
C PHE A 108 8.47 -15.30 -11.87
N ALA A 109 7.48 -14.40 -11.76
CA ALA A 109 7.46 -13.37 -10.71
C ALA A 109 7.34 -13.95 -9.30
N SER A 110 6.54 -15.02 -9.12
CA SER A 110 6.46 -15.75 -7.86
C SER A 110 7.79 -16.42 -7.50
N GLY A 111 8.44 -17.06 -8.47
CA GLY A 111 9.78 -17.63 -8.30
C GLY A 111 10.82 -16.59 -7.89
N LEU A 112 10.79 -15.41 -8.52
CA LEU A 112 11.66 -14.27 -8.20
C LEU A 112 11.42 -13.79 -6.75
N LEU A 113 10.17 -13.65 -6.32
CA LEU A 113 9.83 -13.27 -4.95
C LEU A 113 10.43 -14.25 -3.94
N PHE A 114 10.26 -15.56 -4.15
CA PHE A 114 10.78 -16.57 -3.23
C PHE A 114 12.31 -16.67 -3.27
N GLN A 115 12.94 -16.32 -4.38
CA GLN A 115 14.40 -16.26 -4.49
C GLN A 115 14.99 -15.04 -3.74
N ILE A 116 14.37 -13.87 -3.88
CA ILE A 116 14.78 -12.63 -3.18
C ILE A 116 14.45 -12.73 -1.69
N GLY A 117 13.31 -13.34 -1.37
CA GLY A 117 12.74 -13.45 -0.03
C GLY A 117 11.46 -12.64 0.14
N ILE A 118 10.62 -13.10 1.05
CA ILE A 118 9.39 -12.39 1.44
C ILE A 118 9.76 -11.25 2.38
N GLY A 119 9.40 -10.02 2.02
CA GLY A 119 9.57 -8.85 2.88
C GLY A 119 8.57 -8.88 4.04
N THR A 120 9.06 -8.79 5.28
CA THR A 120 8.22 -8.80 6.48
C THR A 120 8.64 -7.74 7.48
N VAL A 121 7.71 -7.37 8.38
CA VAL A 121 7.96 -6.53 9.56
C VAL A 121 7.52 -7.25 10.82
N VAL A 122 8.20 -6.98 11.93
CA VAL A 122 7.91 -7.62 13.23
C VAL A 122 6.68 -7.01 13.88
N ASP A 123 6.60 -5.68 13.90
CA ASP A 123 5.51 -4.91 14.53
C ASP A 123 4.77 -4.10 13.45
N PRO A 124 3.79 -4.70 12.76
CA PRO A 124 3.13 -4.10 11.62
C PRO A 124 2.23 -2.92 12.03
N ILE A 125 2.42 -1.78 11.38
CA ILE A 125 1.55 -0.62 11.50
C ILE A 125 0.77 -0.45 10.20
N PRO A 126 -0.56 -0.67 10.21
CA PRO A 126 -1.39 -0.54 9.02
C PRO A 126 -1.47 0.90 8.55
N GLN A 127 -1.93 1.07 7.31
CA GLN A 127 -2.25 2.38 6.75
C GLN A 127 -3.19 3.14 7.68
N ALA A 128 -2.93 4.43 7.87
CA ALA A 128 -3.80 5.28 8.67
C ALA A 128 -5.13 5.54 7.94
N ASP A 129 -6.21 5.67 8.71
CA ASP A 129 -7.50 6.12 8.21
C ASP A 129 -7.47 7.62 7.88
N HIS A 130 -8.47 8.09 7.14
CA HIS A 130 -8.66 9.52 6.87
C HIS A 130 -8.66 10.33 8.17
N PRO A 131 -7.84 11.40 8.29
CA PRO A 131 -7.87 12.26 9.46
C PRO A 131 -9.16 13.08 9.53
N LEU A 132 -9.58 13.40 10.73
CA LEU A 132 -10.57 14.45 10.94
C LEU A 132 -9.90 15.81 10.82
N LEU A 133 -10.41 16.63 9.90
CA LEU A 133 -9.97 18.01 9.71
C LEU A 133 -10.96 18.98 10.30
N GLY A 134 -10.47 20.04 10.96
CA GLY A 134 -11.27 21.08 11.53
C GLY A 134 -10.59 22.44 11.40
N LEU A 135 -11.32 23.48 11.79
CA LEU A 135 -10.84 24.86 11.84
C LEU A 135 -10.85 25.35 13.28
N ALA A 136 -9.83 26.11 13.65
CA ALA A 136 -9.79 26.92 14.87
C ALA A 136 -9.45 28.35 14.52
N ALA A 137 -9.59 29.29 15.48
CA ALA A 137 -9.11 30.63 15.31
C ALA A 137 -7.59 30.64 15.14
N GLY A 138 -7.08 31.36 14.14
CA GLY A 138 -5.65 31.39 13.81
C GLY A 138 -5.34 32.28 12.61
N ALA A 139 -4.07 32.23 12.16
CA ALA A 139 -3.55 33.13 11.15
C ALA A 139 -3.00 32.41 9.92
N LEU A 140 -3.37 31.11 9.71
CA LEU A 140 -2.90 30.38 8.56
C LEU A 140 -3.37 31.02 7.25
N THR A 141 -2.50 31.09 6.27
CA THR A 141 -2.81 31.72 4.97
C THR A 141 -4.04 31.03 4.34
N PRO A 142 -5.05 31.79 3.90
CA PRO A 142 -6.25 31.23 3.28
C PRO A 142 -5.89 30.45 2.00
N ALA A 143 -6.16 29.16 2.02
CA ALA A 143 -5.94 28.25 0.89
C ALA A 143 -6.68 26.93 1.09
N LYS A 144 -6.70 26.10 0.06
CA LYS A 144 -7.05 24.68 0.16
C LYS A 144 -5.82 23.91 0.63
N TYR A 145 -5.95 23.22 1.74
CA TYR A 145 -4.88 22.39 2.31
C TYR A 145 -5.20 20.91 2.11
N PHE A 146 -4.19 20.18 1.72
CA PHE A 146 -4.21 18.72 1.60
C PHE A 146 -3.44 18.12 2.77
N VAL A 147 -3.97 17.06 3.36
CA VAL A 147 -3.44 16.48 4.59
C VAL A 147 -3.43 14.96 4.49
N GLN A 148 -2.35 14.37 4.98
CA GLN A 148 -2.21 12.95 5.28
C GLN A 148 -1.68 12.78 6.70
N VAL A 149 -1.98 11.66 7.33
CA VAL A 149 -1.43 11.28 8.64
C VAL A 149 -0.87 9.86 8.55
N SER A 150 0.11 9.54 9.38
CA SER A 150 0.67 8.19 9.49
C SER A 150 0.84 7.82 10.96
N TRP A 151 0.68 6.55 11.30
CA TRP A 151 0.93 6.03 12.64
C TRP A 151 2.39 5.62 12.80
N LYS A 152 2.89 5.70 14.04
CA LYS A 152 4.22 5.20 14.43
C LYS A 152 4.10 4.21 15.58
N ASN A 153 4.90 3.13 15.52
CA ASN A 153 5.04 2.17 16.60
C ASN A 153 6.08 2.61 17.64
N LEU A 154 6.28 1.78 18.67
CA LEU A 154 7.23 2.04 19.75
C LEU A 154 8.69 2.08 19.28
N THR A 155 9.04 1.36 18.21
CA THR A 155 10.38 1.35 17.61
C THR A 155 10.64 2.57 16.71
N GLY A 156 9.62 3.41 16.50
CA GLY A 156 9.72 4.61 15.68
C GLY A 156 9.50 4.38 14.19
N GLU A 157 9.18 3.14 13.80
CA GLU A 157 8.80 2.84 12.42
C GLU A 157 7.45 3.46 12.08
N GLU A 158 7.27 3.85 10.84
CA GLU A 158 6.11 4.57 10.34
C GLU A 158 5.30 3.72 9.36
N GLY A 159 4.00 3.61 9.61
CA GLY A 159 3.06 2.97 8.71
C GLY A 159 2.77 3.81 7.47
N ARG A 160 2.07 3.24 6.50
CA ARG A 160 1.65 3.97 5.30
C ARG A 160 0.74 5.14 5.68
N PRO A 161 0.94 6.31 5.06
CA PRO A 161 0.05 7.47 5.26
C PRO A 161 -1.39 7.18 4.84
N SER A 162 -2.32 7.91 5.44
CA SER A 162 -3.73 7.89 5.05
C SER A 162 -3.92 8.31 3.59
N GLU A 163 -5.08 8.01 3.03
CA GLU A 163 -5.51 8.65 1.80
C GLU A 163 -5.61 10.19 2.01
N LEU A 164 -5.50 10.91 0.90
CA LEU A 164 -5.48 12.36 0.90
C LEU A 164 -6.82 12.94 1.33
N THR A 165 -6.79 13.85 2.30
CA THR A 165 -7.96 14.60 2.76
C THR A 165 -7.72 16.08 2.58
N ALA A 166 -8.72 16.85 2.18
CA ALA A 166 -8.56 18.27 1.92
C ALA A 166 -9.56 19.13 2.69
N LEU A 167 -9.14 20.36 3.07
CA LEU A 167 -9.98 21.36 3.74
C LEU A 167 -9.62 22.77 3.26
N ASP A 168 -10.65 23.58 3.00
CA ASP A 168 -10.47 25.01 2.70
C ASP A 168 -10.36 25.81 3.99
N VAL A 169 -9.21 26.46 4.20
CA VAL A 169 -8.96 27.37 5.33
C VAL A 169 -9.23 28.81 4.89
N ARG A 170 -10.09 29.50 5.65
CA ARG A 170 -10.45 30.90 5.41
C ARG A 170 -9.63 31.84 6.31
N SER A 171 -9.62 33.14 5.97
CA SER A 171 -8.99 34.16 6.77
C SER A 171 -9.47 34.13 8.24
N GLY A 172 -8.56 34.30 9.18
CA GLY A 172 -8.82 34.22 10.61
C GLY A 172 -8.90 32.84 11.21
N ASN A 173 -8.62 31.79 10.40
CA ASN A 173 -8.63 30.41 10.85
C ASN A 173 -7.25 29.73 10.70
N THR A 174 -7.12 28.62 11.36
CA THR A 174 -6.00 27.68 11.20
C THR A 174 -6.52 26.26 11.10
N LEU A 175 -5.70 25.36 10.53
CA LEU A 175 -5.99 23.96 10.33
C LEU A 175 -5.78 23.17 11.64
N VAL A 176 -6.76 22.37 12.00
CA VAL A 176 -6.68 21.38 13.08
C VAL A 176 -6.83 19.97 12.48
N VAL A 177 -5.91 19.08 12.86
CA VAL A 177 -5.87 17.70 12.38
C VAL A 177 -5.93 16.73 13.56
N ARG A 178 -6.72 15.69 13.43
CA ARG A 178 -6.80 14.59 14.40
C ARG A 178 -6.76 13.26 13.65
N ALA A 179 -5.79 12.42 13.99
CA ALA A 179 -5.76 11.05 13.52
C ALA A 179 -6.85 10.21 14.20
N THR A 180 -7.47 9.29 13.45
CA THR A 180 -8.61 8.48 13.88
C THR A 180 -8.23 7.00 13.92
N HIS A 181 -8.91 6.21 14.76
CA HIS A 181 -8.79 4.75 14.86
C HIS A 181 -7.33 4.26 15.00
N PRO A 182 -6.63 4.66 16.08
CA PRO A 182 -5.26 4.22 16.30
C PRO A 182 -5.18 2.69 16.37
N PRO A 183 -4.30 2.04 15.58
CA PRO A 183 -4.06 0.61 15.73
C PRO A 183 -3.42 0.30 17.09
N ALA A 184 -3.57 -0.96 17.58
CA ALA A 184 -3.15 -1.35 18.93
C ALA A 184 -1.67 -1.07 19.26
N HIS A 185 -0.80 -1.11 18.24
CA HIS A 185 0.64 -0.90 18.39
C HIS A 185 1.10 0.54 18.11
N ALA A 186 0.18 1.44 17.74
CA ALA A 186 0.51 2.84 17.53
C ALA A 186 0.69 3.56 18.87
N VAL A 187 1.80 4.28 19.01
CA VAL A 187 2.09 5.12 20.19
C VAL A 187 2.04 6.61 19.86
N SER A 188 2.23 6.95 18.60
CA SER A 188 2.24 8.33 18.09
C SER A 188 1.89 8.38 16.62
N TRP A 189 1.80 9.59 16.07
CA TRP A 189 1.49 9.82 14.68
C TRP A 189 2.17 11.06 14.13
N ASN A 190 2.30 11.14 12.83
CA ASN A 190 2.82 12.29 12.08
C ASN A 190 1.73 12.91 11.23
N VAL A 191 1.86 14.23 10.96
CA VAL A 191 1.00 14.97 10.04
C VAL A 191 1.82 15.52 8.89
N TYR A 192 1.33 15.28 7.67
CA TYR A 192 1.85 15.82 6.43
C TYR A 192 0.81 16.74 5.83
N ALA A 193 1.21 17.96 5.47
CA ALA A 193 0.29 18.91 4.87
C ALA A 193 0.98 19.76 3.80
N GLY A 194 0.18 20.27 2.87
CA GLY A 194 0.62 21.13 1.79
C GLY A 194 -0.56 21.80 1.08
N THR A 195 -0.29 22.70 0.15
CA THR A 195 -1.32 23.36 -0.68
C THR A 195 -1.51 22.69 -2.03
N VAL A 196 -0.67 21.70 -2.35
CA VAL A 196 -0.80 20.85 -3.56
C VAL A 196 -0.75 19.38 -3.15
N PRO A 197 -1.49 18.50 -3.84
CA PRO A 197 -1.59 17.06 -3.48
C PRO A 197 -0.24 16.35 -3.39
N ASP A 198 0.66 16.62 -4.32
CA ASP A 198 1.98 15.97 -4.43
C ASP A 198 3.10 16.73 -3.69
N GLY A 199 2.75 17.82 -3.01
CA GLY A 199 3.69 18.70 -2.29
C GLY A 199 3.52 18.68 -0.78
N LEU A 200 3.18 17.51 -0.21
CA LEU A 200 3.03 17.38 1.23
C LEU A 200 4.39 17.29 1.92
N SER A 201 4.50 17.93 3.07
CA SER A 201 5.68 17.86 3.91
C SER A 201 5.31 17.64 5.38
N LEU A 202 6.21 17.01 6.14
CA LEU A 202 6.06 16.76 7.57
C LEU A 202 5.93 18.08 8.34
N GLN A 203 4.88 18.22 9.13
CA GLN A 203 4.53 19.45 9.82
C GLN A 203 4.85 19.44 11.32
N ASN A 204 5.06 18.28 11.91
CA ASN A 204 5.38 18.17 13.34
C ASN A 204 6.87 17.91 13.55
N VAL A 205 7.48 18.62 14.48
CA VAL A 205 8.90 18.48 14.84
C VAL A 205 9.14 17.18 15.61
N SER A 206 8.17 16.76 16.41
CA SER A 206 8.19 15.50 17.15
C SER A 206 6.87 14.76 16.95
N PRO A 207 6.87 13.39 16.98
CA PRO A 207 5.65 12.62 16.83
C PRO A 207 4.59 13.03 17.84
N ILE A 208 3.34 13.10 17.39
CA ILE A 208 2.19 13.53 18.18
C ILE A 208 1.63 12.32 18.93
N ALA A 209 1.37 12.43 20.23
CA ALA A 209 0.83 11.34 21.01
C ALA A 209 -0.57 10.91 20.51
N VAL A 210 -0.85 9.60 20.59
CA VAL A 210 -2.19 9.05 20.29
C VAL A 210 -3.26 9.78 21.11
N GLY A 211 -4.37 10.13 20.47
CA GLY A 211 -5.48 10.87 21.09
C GLY A 211 -5.33 12.38 21.13
N SER A 212 -4.14 12.94 20.85
CA SER A 212 -3.91 14.37 20.73
C SER A 212 -4.29 14.88 19.34
N SER A 213 -4.57 16.17 19.23
CA SER A 213 -4.74 16.89 17.95
C SER A 213 -3.52 17.74 17.65
N TRP A 214 -3.26 17.95 16.38
CA TRP A 214 -2.28 18.93 15.89
C TRP A 214 -3.01 20.16 15.36
N THR A 215 -2.44 21.33 15.63
CA THR A 215 -2.92 22.61 15.11
C THR A 215 -1.76 23.27 14.38
N ALA A 216 -1.99 23.76 13.16
CA ALA A 216 -0.96 24.42 12.38
C ALA A 216 -0.44 25.66 13.13
N PRO A 217 0.87 25.71 13.42
CA PRO A 217 1.46 26.84 14.14
C PRO A 217 1.77 28.00 13.18
N GLY A 218 1.16 29.13 13.37
CA GLY A 218 1.51 30.35 12.62
C GLY A 218 0.75 30.52 11.30
N SER A 219 1.34 31.30 10.39
CA SER A 219 0.70 31.73 9.13
C SER A 219 1.01 30.83 7.94
N GLU A 220 2.02 29.98 8.03
CA GLU A 220 2.50 29.12 6.94
C GLU A 220 2.83 27.72 7.43
N LEU A 221 2.77 26.75 6.54
CA LEU A 221 3.21 25.39 6.78
C LEU A 221 4.74 25.26 6.61
N ILE A 222 5.33 24.25 7.23
CA ILE A 222 6.75 23.90 7.08
C ILE A 222 6.96 23.31 5.67
N ALA A 223 7.65 24.05 4.80
CA ALA A 223 7.93 23.59 3.43
C ALA A 223 9.12 22.63 3.33
N SER A 224 10.04 22.66 4.30
CA SER A 224 11.29 21.87 4.31
C SER A 224 11.19 20.51 5.00
N GLY A 225 10.00 20.09 5.41
CA GLY A 225 9.76 18.76 5.99
C GLY A 225 9.95 17.63 4.98
N SER A 226 10.24 16.41 5.46
CA SER A 226 10.27 15.23 4.59
C SER A 226 8.89 14.96 3.99
N ALA A 227 8.87 14.41 2.77
CA ALA A 227 7.64 13.91 2.17
C ALA A 227 7.13 12.67 2.93
N PRO A 228 5.82 12.34 2.83
CA PRO A 228 5.28 11.11 3.37
C PRO A 228 5.95 9.89 2.73
N GLY A 229 6.25 8.86 3.53
CA GLY A 229 6.85 7.61 3.07
C GLY A 229 5.81 6.59 2.59
N ASP A 230 6.29 5.45 2.09
CA ASP A 230 5.44 4.35 1.61
C ASP A 230 5.08 3.32 2.70
N GLY A 231 5.44 3.58 3.95
CA GLY A 231 5.25 2.68 5.08
C GLY A 231 6.55 2.03 5.55
N GLN A 232 6.42 0.95 6.36
CA GLN A 232 7.56 0.29 7.00
C GLN A 232 8.49 -0.39 5.99
N GLU A 233 9.79 -0.31 6.25
CA GLU A 233 10.81 -1.02 5.45
C GLU A 233 10.83 -2.51 5.79
N PRO A 234 10.93 -3.41 4.78
CA PRO A 234 10.92 -4.85 5.01
C PRO A 234 12.26 -5.41 5.44
N THR A 235 12.21 -6.40 6.33
CA THR A 235 13.28 -7.39 6.47
C THR A 235 12.96 -8.59 5.59
N PHE A 236 13.93 -9.06 4.80
CA PHE A 236 13.71 -10.14 3.85
C PHE A 236 13.99 -11.51 4.49
N LEU A 237 13.03 -12.41 4.30
CA LEU A 237 13.10 -13.80 4.73
C LEU A 237 13.20 -14.69 3.50
N SER A 238 14.40 -15.21 3.25
CA SER A 238 14.66 -16.17 2.17
C SER A 238 14.62 -17.60 2.70
N PRO A 239 14.13 -18.58 1.91
CA PRO A 239 14.27 -19.99 2.26
C PRO A 239 15.75 -20.33 2.42
N ALA A 240 16.12 -20.91 3.57
CA ALA A 240 17.46 -21.47 3.72
C ALA A 240 17.65 -22.60 2.69
N PRO A 241 18.77 -22.63 1.94
CA PRO A 241 19.03 -23.74 1.05
C PRO A 241 19.06 -25.04 1.85
N ARG A 242 18.24 -26.03 1.45
CA ARG A 242 18.27 -27.35 2.07
C ARG A 242 19.62 -28.00 1.73
N ILE A 243 20.57 -27.88 2.64
CA ILE A 243 21.81 -28.64 2.55
C ILE A 243 21.45 -30.09 2.93
N LEU A 244 21.34 -30.96 1.93
CA LEU A 244 21.30 -32.40 2.15
C LEU A 244 22.67 -32.81 2.64
N LEU A 245 22.86 -32.90 3.98
CA LEU A 245 23.98 -33.62 4.56
C LEU A 245 23.78 -35.10 4.21
N ARG A 246 24.51 -35.59 3.20
CA ARG A 246 24.70 -37.04 3.02
C ARG A 246 25.58 -37.50 4.16
N GLY A 247 24.97 -38.20 5.13
CA GLY A 247 25.70 -39.00 6.10
C GLY A 247 26.36 -40.23 5.43
#